data_281839b6d4cc70e84dfdaadb6be995fa
#
_entry.id   281839b6d4cc70e84dfdaadb6be995fa
#
_cell.length_a   1.000
_cell.length_b   1.000
_cell.length_c   1.000
_cell.angle_alpha   90.00
_cell.angle_beta   90.00
_cell.angle_gamma   90.00
#
_symmetry.space_group_name_H-M   'P 1'
#
loop_
_entity.id
_entity.type
_entity.pdbx_description
1 polymer ?
#
loop_
_entity_poly.entity_id
_entity_poly.type
_entity_poly.pdbx_seq_one_letter_code
_entity_poly.pdbx_strand_id
1 'polypeptide(L)'
;MKVHEVKEKEIPALDDEFAKDVSEFDTLKDLKADLKKKIAAEREETVKRAFEDALMEQVAENITADVPDAMVEAQSRQFLDNFKMQLAQQGLQYDQYMKATGMDEAQLLADAKEPALKQVRMDLAMAAIIKEENIDATDEEVEAEFQRMADQYGMDLETVKKYLQAEQVKDLSLIHI
;
A
#
# COMPACT_ATOMS: atom_id res chain seq x y z
N MET A 1 -30.07 -43.70 -1.30
CA MET A 1 -29.75 -42.32 -1.04
C MET A 1 -31.06 -41.53 -1.05
N LYS A 2 -31.42 -40.80 0.01
CA LYS A 2 -32.67 -40.06 0.10
C LYS A 2 -32.35 -38.58 -0.04
N VAL A 3 -32.78 -37.97 -1.15
CA VAL A 3 -32.60 -36.53 -1.36
C VAL A 3 -33.67 -35.81 -0.53
N HIS A 4 -33.28 -34.90 0.35
CA HIS A 4 -34.18 -34.19 1.22
C HIS A 4 -34.58 -32.82 0.68
N GLU A 5 -33.71 -32.15 -0.10
CA GLU A 5 -33.97 -30.85 -0.66
C GLU A 5 -33.11 -30.66 -1.94
N VAL A 6 -33.66 -30.05 -2.96
CA VAL A 6 -32.94 -29.56 -4.13
C VAL A 6 -33.17 -28.04 -4.19
N LYS A 7 -32.09 -27.27 -4.15
CA LYS A 7 -32.13 -25.79 -4.25
C LYS A 7 -31.55 -25.39 -5.60
N GLU A 8 -32.26 -24.58 -6.30
CA GLU A 8 -31.79 -23.91 -7.53
C GLU A 8 -31.52 -22.46 -7.21
N LYS A 9 -30.40 -21.93 -7.72
CA LYS A 9 -30.03 -20.54 -7.51
C LYS A 9 -30.72 -19.68 -8.57
N GLU A 10 -31.78 -18.98 -8.19
CA GLU A 10 -32.37 -17.94 -9.04
C GLU A 10 -31.50 -16.70 -9.04
N ILE A 11 -31.11 -16.27 -10.24
CA ILE A 11 -30.38 -15.00 -10.44
C ILE A 11 -31.42 -13.97 -10.87
N PRO A 12 -31.56 -12.85 -10.13
CA PRO A 12 -32.51 -11.79 -10.51
C PRO A 12 -32.14 -11.19 -11.87
N ALA A 13 -33.16 -10.73 -12.60
CA ALA A 13 -32.94 -10.01 -13.84
C ALA A 13 -32.18 -8.71 -13.58
N LEU A 14 -31.27 -8.36 -14.51
CA LEU A 14 -30.55 -7.10 -14.44
C LEU A 14 -31.40 -5.98 -15.02
N ASP A 15 -32.28 -5.44 -14.19
CA ASP A 15 -33.24 -4.37 -14.50
C ASP A 15 -33.16 -3.22 -13.47
N ASP A 16 -34.10 -2.30 -13.57
CA ASP A 16 -34.11 -1.13 -12.67
C ASP A 16 -34.53 -1.52 -11.23
N GLU A 17 -35.30 -2.61 -11.04
CA GLU A 17 -35.59 -3.13 -9.70
C GLU A 17 -34.33 -3.69 -9.05
N PHE A 18 -33.54 -4.44 -9.78
CA PHE A 18 -32.24 -4.90 -9.30
C PHE A 18 -31.33 -3.73 -8.88
N ALA A 19 -31.31 -2.63 -9.66
CA ALA A 19 -30.50 -1.48 -9.33
C ALA A 19 -30.91 -0.84 -7.99
N LYS A 20 -32.20 -0.74 -7.72
CA LYS A 20 -32.75 -0.22 -6.45
C LYS A 20 -32.45 -1.13 -5.26
N ASP A 21 -32.48 -2.42 -5.46
CA ASP A 21 -32.24 -3.40 -4.40
C ASP A 21 -30.78 -3.46 -3.95
N VAL A 22 -29.83 -3.23 -4.86
CA VAL A 22 -28.38 -3.39 -4.60
C VAL A 22 -27.62 -2.07 -4.47
N SER A 23 -28.27 -0.93 -4.73
CA SER A 23 -27.61 0.37 -4.76
C SER A 23 -28.59 1.53 -4.44
N GLU A 24 -28.05 2.74 -4.39
CA GLU A 24 -28.81 3.98 -4.20
C GLU A 24 -29.40 4.54 -5.52
N PHE A 25 -29.21 3.82 -6.65
CA PHE A 25 -29.64 4.29 -7.97
C PHE A 25 -31.01 3.75 -8.35
N ASP A 26 -31.83 4.59 -8.95
CA ASP A 26 -33.18 4.22 -9.42
C ASP A 26 -33.17 3.45 -10.73
N THR A 27 -32.09 3.52 -11.52
CA THR A 27 -32.02 2.86 -12.82
C THR A 27 -30.73 2.06 -12.96
N LEU A 28 -30.81 0.95 -13.69
CA LEU A 28 -29.64 0.13 -14.05
C LEU A 28 -28.62 0.91 -14.88
N LYS A 29 -29.07 1.89 -15.66
CA LYS A 29 -28.21 2.77 -16.45
C LYS A 29 -27.32 3.63 -15.55
N ASP A 30 -27.88 4.22 -14.50
CA ASP A 30 -27.14 5.09 -13.57
C ASP A 30 -26.18 4.26 -12.71
N LEU A 31 -26.61 3.11 -12.23
CA LEU A 31 -25.73 2.15 -11.56
C LEU A 31 -24.53 1.74 -12.43
N LYS A 32 -24.77 1.40 -13.71
CA LYS A 32 -23.69 1.08 -14.65
C LYS A 32 -22.76 2.26 -14.91
N ALA A 33 -23.30 3.47 -15.00
CA ALA A 33 -22.50 4.68 -15.20
C ALA A 33 -21.58 4.97 -14.00
N ASP A 34 -22.12 4.84 -12.77
CA ASP A 34 -21.33 4.99 -11.55
C ASP A 34 -20.25 3.93 -11.41
N LEU A 35 -20.59 2.65 -11.61
CA LEU A 35 -19.63 1.55 -11.59
C LEU A 35 -18.53 1.74 -12.64
N LYS A 36 -18.90 2.19 -13.84
CA LYS A 36 -17.91 2.48 -14.89
C LYS A 36 -16.96 3.59 -14.47
N LYS A 37 -17.48 4.65 -13.81
CA LYS A 37 -16.67 5.76 -13.30
C LYS A 37 -15.73 5.31 -12.19
N LYS A 38 -16.23 4.52 -11.23
CA LYS A 38 -15.42 3.96 -10.14
C LYS A 38 -14.32 3.04 -10.65
N ILE A 39 -14.63 2.12 -11.56
CA ILE A 39 -13.65 1.21 -12.17
C ILE A 39 -12.62 2.01 -13.01
N ALA A 40 -13.04 3.06 -13.71
CA ALA A 40 -12.11 3.89 -14.46
C ALA A 40 -11.13 4.62 -13.54
N ALA A 41 -11.62 5.21 -12.45
CA ALA A 41 -10.79 5.88 -11.46
C ALA A 41 -9.81 4.91 -10.76
N GLU A 42 -10.28 3.73 -10.36
CA GLU A 42 -9.45 2.69 -9.76
C GLU A 42 -8.35 2.19 -10.72
N ARG A 43 -8.71 2.02 -11.99
CA ARG A 43 -7.74 1.62 -13.02
C ARG A 43 -6.70 2.72 -13.29
N GLU A 44 -7.13 3.97 -13.34
CA GLU A 44 -6.22 5.12 -13.52
C GLU A 44 -5.20 5.18 -12.39
N GLU A 45 -5.65 5.03 -11.16
CA GLU A 45 -4.77 4.98 -9.98
C GLU A 45 -3.83 3.77 -10.02
N THR A 46 -4.34 2.58 -10.40
CA THR A 46 -3.53 1.37 -10.53
C THR A 46 -2.45 1.54 -11.61
N VAL A 47 -2.80 2.11 -12.77
CA VAL A 47 -1.85 2.36 -13.86
C VAL A 47 -0.80 3.40 -13.45
N LYS A 48 -1.23 4.46 -12.73
CA LYS A 48 -0.32 5.48 -12.21
C LYS A 48 0.70 4.85 -11.25
N ARG A 49 0.24 4.08 -10.27
CA ARG A 49 1.13 3.37 -9.34
C ARG A 49 2.09 2.42 -10.06
N ALA A 50 1.59 1.62 -10.99
CA ALA A 50 2.45 0.71 -11.76
C ALA A 50 3.51 1.45 -12.59
N PHE A 51 3.18 2.63 -13.10
CA PHE A 51 4.14 3.49 -13.81
C PHE A 51 5.19 4.06 -12.84
N GLU A 52 4.78 4.56 -11.68
CA GLU A 52 5.66 5.06 -10.63
C GLU A 52 6.60 3.96 -10.14
N ASP A 53 6.08 2.76 -9.85
CA ASP A 53 6.86 1.60 -9.45
C ASP A 53 7.91 1.21 -10.51
N ALA A 54 7.52 1.17 -11.79
CA ALA A 54 8.41 0.85 -12.89
C ALA A 54 9.51 1.92 -13.08
N LEU A 55 9.17 3.20 -12.89
CA LEU A 55 10.13 4.29 -12.93
C LEU A 55 11.15 4.16 -11.78
N MET A 56 10.66 3.92 -10.58
CA MET A 56 11.50 3.73 -9.41
C MET A 56 12.41 2.50 -9.55
N GLU A 57 11.92 1.43 -10.14
CA GLU A 57 12.73 0.25 -10.43
C GLU A 57 13.88 0.56 -11.40
N GLN A 58 13.63 1.31 -12.46
CA GLN A 58 14.68 1.76 -13.39
C GLN A 58 15.69 2.68 -12.70
N VAL A 59 15.27 3.55 -11.81
CA VAL A 59 16.17 4.39 -11.01
C VAL A 59 17.07 3.51 -10.13
N ALA A 60 16.51 2.52 -9.43
CA ALA A 60 17.27 1.61 -8.57
C ALA A 60 18.27 0.74 -9.33
N GLU A 61 17.95 0.35 -10.57
CA GLU A 61 18.85 -0.42 -11.43
C GLU A 61 20.04 0.40 -11.95
N ASN A 62 19.81 1.69 -12.19
CA ASN A 62 20.84 2.59 -12.73
C ASN A 62 21.76 3.20 -11.66
N ILE A 63 21.45 3.02 -10.38
CA ILE A 63 22.29 3.57 -9.32
C ILE A 63 23.56 2.73 -9.15
N THR A 64 24.71 3.41 -9.12
CA THR A 64 26.00 2.82 -8.75
C THR A 64 26.35 3.24 -7.34
N ALA A 65 26.00 2.42 -6.36
CA ALA A 65 26.30 2.65 -4.95
C ALA A 65 26.90 1.39 -4.33
N ASP A 66 27.95 1.58 -3.55
CA ASP A 66 28.50 0.52 -2.68
C ASP A 66 27.68 0.57 -1.38
N VAL A 67 26.76 -0.39 -1.24
CA VAL A 67 25.84 -0.46 -0.09
C VAL A 67 26.48 -1.33 0.98
N PRO A 68 26.76 -0.78 2.19
CA PRO A 68 27.29 -1.57 3.29
C PRO A 68 26.32 -2.67 3.73
N ASP A 69 26.84 -3.86 4.02
CA ASP A 69 26.02 -4.99 4.50
C ASP A 69 25.17 -4.64 5.72
N ALA A 70 25.68 -3.78 6.61
CA ALA A 70 24.95 -3.32 7.80
C ALA A 70 23.64 -2.60 7.47
N MET A 71 23.58 -1.86 6.36
CA MET A 71 22.35 -1.21 5.91
C MET A 71 21.34 -2.25 5.40
N VAL A 72 21.81 -3.23 4.63
CA VAL A 72 20.97 -4.31 4.13
C VAL A 72 20.42 -5.15 5.28
N GLU A 73 21.23 -5.46 6.28
CA GLU A 73 20.80 -6.19 7.46
C GLU A 73 19.77 -5.41 8.27
N ALA A 74 19.96 -4.10 8.46
CA ALA A 74 19.01 -3.26 9.15
C ALA A 74 17.65 -3.24 8.41
N GLN A 75 17.67 -3.10 7.10
CA GLN A 75 16.47 -3.10 6.27
C GLN A 75 15.77 -4.47 6.26
N SER A 76 16.55 -5.57 6.24
CA SER A 76 15.99 -6.92 6.33
C SER A 76 15.26 -7.16 7.67
N ARG A 77 15.81 -6.64 8.76
CA ARG A 77 15.15 -6.67 10.09
C ARG A 77 13.87 -5.85 10.09
N GLN A 78 13.89 -4.68 9.46
CA GLN A 78 12.69 -3.85 9.34
C GLN A 78 11.58 -4.58 8.58
N PHE A 79 11.90 -5.30 7.50
CA PHE A 79 10.92 -6.11 6.79
C PHE A 79 10.36 -7.23 7.66
N LEU A 80 11.19 -7.88 8.48
CA LEU A 80 10.74 -8.89 9.41
C LEU A 80 9.80 -8.31 10.49
N ASP A 81 10.12 -7.13 11.02
CA ASP A 81 9.29 -6.47 12.03
C ASP A 81 7.94 -6.03 11.43
N ASN A 82 7.93 -5.51 10.21
CA ASN A 82 6.71 -5.20 9.48
C ASN A 82 5.87 -6.46 9.23
N PHE A 83 6.50 -7.58 8.88
CA PHE A 83 5.81 -8.85 8.71
C PHE A 83 5.19 -9.35 10.02
N LYS A 84 5.92 -9.26 11.14
CA LYS A 84 5.38 -9.57 12.48
C LYS A 84 4.16 -8.71 12.82
N MET A 85 4.23 -7.42 12.51
CA MET A 85 3.12 -6.48 12.73
C MET A 85 1.91 -6.81 11.84
N GLN A 86 2.13 -7.16 10.59
CA GLN A 86 1.06 -7.56 9.66
C GLN A 86 0.35 -8.84 10.12
N LEU A 87 1.09 -9.83 10.60
CA LEU A 87 0.51 -11.04 11.19
C LEU A 87 -0.35 -10.71 12.42
N ALA A 88 0.15 -9.84 13.30
CA ALA A 88 -0.58 -9.42 14.49
C ALA A 88 -1.89 -8.69 14.14
N GLN A 89 -1.91 -7.85 13.10
CA GLN A 89 -3.12 -7.18 12.59
C GLN A 89 -4.15 -8.19 12.05
N GLN A 90 -3.70 -9.32 11.51
CA GLN A 90 -4.57 -10.42 11.06
C GLN A 90 -4.98 -11.36 12.19
N GLY A 91 -4.59 -11.07 13.44
CA GLY A 91 -4.88 -11.90 14.60
C GLY A 91 -4.02 -13.17 14.69
N LEU A 92 -2.95 -13.26 13.89
CA LEU A 92 -2.04 -14.39 13.88
C LEU A 92 -0.82 -14.13 14.78
N GLN A 93 -0.42 -15.14 15.54
CA GLN A 93 0.81 -15.07 16.32
C GLN A 93 1.99 -15.54 15.47
N TYR A 94 3.07 -14.77 15.46
CA TYR A 94 4.29 -15.06 14.72
C TYR A 94 4.82 -16.47 14.96
N ASP A 95 4.95 -16.88 16.23
CA ASP A 95 5.45 -18.20 16.59
C ASP A 95 4.57 -19.35 16.09
N GLN A 96 3.25 -19.15 16.05
CA GLN A 96 2.31 -20.12 15.51
C GLN A 96 2.43 -20.24 13.99
N TYR A 97 2.58 -19.11 13.32
CA TYR A 97 2.80 -19.05 11.89
C TYR A 97 4.09 -19.78 11.49
N MET A 98 5.22 -19.50 12.18
CA MET A 98 6.50 -20.13 11.93
C MET A 98 6.45 -21.67 12.13
N LYS A 99 5.78 -22.14 13.18
CA LYS A 99 5.57 -23.57 13.42
C LYS A 99 4.70 -24.22 12.35
N ALA A 100 3.66 -23.55 11.89
CA ALA A 100 2.74 -24.07 10.89
C ALA A 100 3.36 -24.17 9.49
N THR A 101 4.23 -23.20 9.13
CA THR A 101 4.90 -23.15 7.83
C THR A 101 6.22 -23.92 7.80
N GLY A 102 6.81 -24.23 8.96
CA GLY A 102 8.12 -24.85 9.08
C GLY A 102 9.28 -23.94 8.69
N MET A 103 9.02 -22.64 8.57
CA MET A 103 10.05 -21.62 8.29
C MET A 103 10.82 -21.26 9.55
N ASP A 104 12.05 -20.79 9.39
CA ASP A 104 12.81 -20.20 10.48
C ASP A 104 13.14 -18.71 10.19
N GLU A 105 13.48 -17.98 11.25
CA GLU A 105 13.76 -16.54 11.14
C GLU A 105 15.02 -16.27 10.31
N ALA A 106 16.01 -17.15 10.35
CA ALA A 106 17.24 -17.02 9.58
C ALA A 106 16.95 -17.12 8.08
N GLN A 107 16.05 -18.03 7.68
CA GLN A 107 15.61 -18.14 6.29
C GLN A 107 14.85 -16.90 5.85
N LEU A 108 13.92 -16.39 6.66
CA LEU A 108 13.17 -15.16 6.34
C LEU A 108 14.11 -13.96 6.17
N LEU A 109 15.10 -13.81 7.05
CA LEU A 109 16.12 -12.75 6.93
C LEU A 109 17.00 -12.93 5.69
N ALA A 110 17.34 -14.18 5.32
CA ALA A 110 18.10 -14.45 4.12
C ALA A 110 17.30 -14.10 2.84
N ASP A 111 16.03 -14.48 2.81
CA ASP A 111 15.13 -14.19 1.69
C ASP A 111 14.83 -12.68 1.57
N ALA A 112 14.85 -11.96 2.70
CA ALA A 112 14.66 -10.51 2.72
C ALA A 112 15.87 -9.70 2.25
N LYS A 113 17.07 -10.29 2.11
CA LYS A 113 18.30 -9.53 1.75
C LYS A 113 18.23 -8.88 0.38
N GLU A 114 17.76 -9.59 -0.62
CA GLU A 114 17.68 -9.07 -1.99
C GLU A 114 16.68 -7.90 -2.10
N PRO A 115 15.42 -8.03 -1.63
CA PRO A 115 14.52 -6.89 -1.60
C PRO A 115 15.01 -5.76 -0.68
N ALA A 116 15.69 -6.06 0.43
CA ALA A 116 16.28 -5.04 1.29
C ALA A 116 17.39 -4.26 0.59
N LEU A 117 18.27 -4.92 -0.16
CA LEU A 117 19.29 -4.24 -0.96
C LEU A 117 18.66 -3.32 -2.00
N LYS A 118 17.59 -3.79 -2.67
CA LYS A 118 16.86 -3.00 -3.66
C LYS A 118 16.26 -1.75 -3.01
N GLN A 119 15.63 -1.91 -1.84
CA GLN A 119 15.06 -0.79 -1.09
C GLN A 119 16.12 0.22 -0.66
N VAL A 120 17.23 -0.23 -0.06
CA VAL A 120 18.31 0.67 0.35
C VAL A 120 18.91 1.44 -0.85
N ARG A 121 19.07 0.80 -2.01
CA ARG A 121 19.50 1.49 -3.23
C ARG A 121 18.50 2.56 -3.64
N MET A 122 17.23 2.24 -3.60
CA MET A 122 16.16 3.19 -3.90
C MET A 122 16.20 4.40 -2.97
N ASP A 123 16.29 4.18 -1.66
CA ASP A 123 16.34 5.25 -0.66
C ASP A 123 17.56 6.16 -0.88
N LEU A 124 18.72 5.57 -1.19
CA LEU A 124 19.92 6.33 -1.51
C LEU A 124 19.79 7.12 -2.83
N ALA A 125 19.14 6.54 -3.85
CA ALA A 125 18.85 7.23 -5.10
C ALA A 125 17.95 8.44 -4.88
N MET A 126 16.85 8.24 -4.14
CA MET A 126 15.91 9.31 -3.82
C MET A 126 16.58 10.41 -3.01
N ALA A 127 17.35 10.08 -1.99
CA ALA A 127 18.09 11.06 -1.21
C ALA A 127 19.09 11.86 -2.06
N ALA A 128 19.74 11.22 -3.03
CA ALA A 128 20.65 11.89 -3.95
C ALA A 128 19.91 12.83 -4.92
N ILE A 129 18.78 12.40 -5.47
CA ILE A 129 17.94 13.20 -6.39
C ILE A 129 17.38 14.42 -5.63
N ILE A 130 16.79 14.22 -4.47
CA ILE A 130 16.24 15.29 -3.61
C ILE A 130 17.31 16.36 -3.34
N LYS A 131 18.52 15.91 -3.04
CA LYS A 131 19.64 16.81 -2.75
C LYS A 131 20.12 17.54 -4.00
N GLU A 132 20.27 16.86 -5.14
CA GLU A 132 20.79 17.44 -6.38
C GLU A 132 19.82 18.43 -7.00
N GLU A 133 18.53 18.07 -7.00
CA GLU A 133 17.46 18.88 -7.57
C GLU A 133 16.96 19.96 -6.59
N ASN A 134 17.48 20.00 -5.36
CA ASN A 134 17.01 20.89 -4.27
C ASN A 134 15.49 20.80 -4.06
N ILE A 135 14.96 19.58 -4.09
CA ILE A 135 13.54 19.37 -3.82
C ILE A 135 13.31 19.55 -2.32
N ASP A 136 12.41 20.45 -1.96
CA ASP A 136 11.99 20.68 -0.59
C ASP A 136 10.47 20.76 -0.52
N ALA A 137 9.89 20.13 0.49
CA ALA A 137 8.45 20.18 0.69
C ALA A 137 8.09 21.50 1.39
N THR A 138 7.16 22.22 0.80
CA THR A 138 6.61 23.45 1.41
C THR A 138 5.71 23.11 2.61
N ASP A 139 5.52 24.06 3.52
CA ASP A 139 4.60 23.88 4.64
C ASP A 139 3.17 23.56 4.18
N GLU A 140 2.75 24.06 3.01
CA GLU A 140 1.44 23.82 2.41
C GLU A 140 1.31 22.36 1.93
N GLU A 141 2.36 21.79 1.33
CA GLU A 141 2.40 20.40 0.90
C GLU A 141 2.41 19.43 2.09
N VAL A 142 3.18 19.75 3.14
CA VAL A 142 3.18 18.99 4.39
C VAL A 142 1.79 19.01 5.04
N GLU A 143 1.12 20.16 5.05
CA GLU A 143 -0.25 20.28 5.57
C GLU A 143 -1.25 19.48 4.76
N ALA A 144 -1.14 19.49 3.43
CA ALA A 144 -1.98 18.69 2.54
C ALA A 144 -1.77 17.19 2.78
N GLU A 145 -0.55 16.75 3.06
CA GLU A 145 -0.25 15.35 3.39
C GLU A 145 -0.83 14.93 4.74
N PHE A 146 -0.76 15.80 5.76
CA PHE A 146 -1.46 15.58 7.02
C PHE A 146 -2.97 15.43 6.82
N GLN A 147 -3.58 16.27 5.97
CA GLN A 147 -5.00 16.18 5.66
C GLN A 147 -5.33 14.87 4.93
N ARG A 148 -4.51 14.47 3.95
CA ARG A 148 -4.68 13.20 3.23
C ARG A 148 -4.65 12.00 4.18
N MET A 149 -3.70 11.99 5.13
CA MET A 149 -3.63 10.95 6.15
C MET A 149 -4.86 10.96 7.06
N ALA A 150 -5.31 12.14 7.50
CA ALA A 150 -6.51 12.27 8.32
C ALA A 150 -7.73 11.67 7.63
N ASP A 151 -7.93 12.00 6.36
CA ASP A 151 -9.03 11.48 5.54
C ASP A 151 -8.91 9.97 5.33
N GLN A 152 -7.72 9.46 5.06
CA GLN A 152 -7.48 8.03 4.83
C GLN A 152 -7.74 7.17 6.07
N TYR A 153 -7.38 7.67 7.25
CA TYR A 153 -7.55 6.93 8.51
C TYR A 153 -8.84 7.30 9.26
N GLY A 154 -9.63 8.22 8.72
CA GLY A 154 -10.86 8.69 9.36
C GLY A 154 -10.61 9.37 10.71
N MET A 155 -9.45 10.02 10.86
CA MET A 155 -9.03 10.75 12.05
C MET A 155 -9.15 12.25 11.83
N ASP A 156 -9.26 13.01 12.92
CA ASP A 156 -9.13 14.45 12.82
C ASP A 156 -7.66 14.89 12.64
N LEU A 157 -7.46 16.00 11.95
CA LEU A 157 -6.15 16.55 11.60
C LEU A 157 -5.25 16.80 12.82
N GLU A 158 -5.83 17.29 13.91
CA GLU A 158 -5.11 17.60 15.16
C GLU A 158 -4.56 16.30 15.80
N THR A 159 -5.34 15.23 15.72
CA THR A 159 -4.91 13.91 16.20
C THR A 159 -3.74 13.39 15.38
N VAL A 160 -3.80 13.48 14.06
CA VAL A 160 -2.69 13.05 13.18
C VAL A 160 -1.42 13.87 13.48
N LYS A 161 -1.52 15.19 13.57
CA LYS A 161 -0.40 16.07 13.92
C LYS A 161 0.21 15.79 15.30
N LYS A 162 -0.57 15.27 16.23
CA LYS A 162 -0.09 14.91 17.56
C LYS A 162 0.76 13.64 17.58
N TYR A 163 0.42 12.68 16.70
CA TYR A 163 1.12 11.40 16.65
C TYR A 163 2.30 11.39 15.67
N LEU A 164 2.29 12.24 14.66
CA LEU A 164 3.33 12.32 13.64
C LEU A 164 4.06 13.65 13.76
N GLN A 165 5.38 13.60 13.75
CA GLN A 165 6.20 14.79 13.69
C GLN A 165 6.20 15.36 12.27
N ALA A 166 6.18 16.70 12.14
CA ALA A 166 6.16 17.37 10.84
C ALA A 166 7.35 16.95 9.94
N GLU A 167 8.51 16.66 10.54
CA GLU A 167 9.70 16.22 9.83
C GLU A 167 9.52 14.84 9.17
N GLN A 168 8.84 13.91 9.85
CA GLN A 168 8.51 12.59 9.29
C GLN A 168 7.50 12.70 8.12
N VAL A 169 6.55 13.61 8.22
CA VAL A 169 5.56 13.86 7.16
C VAL A 169 6.21 14.60 5.99
N LYS A 170 7.18 15.47 6.27
CA LYS A 170 7.98 16.14 5.24
C LYS A 170 8.73 15.14 4.37
N ASP A 171 9.38 14.15 4.97
CA ASP A 171 10.06 13.08 4.24
C ASP A 171 9.09 12.29 3.35
N LEU A 172 7.89 12.00 3.85
CA LEU A 172 6.84 11.33 3.06
C LEU A 172 6.31 12.23 1.92
N SER A 173 6.17 13.53 2.17
CA SER A 173 5.76 14.50 1.14
C SER A 173 6.78 14.59 0.01
N LEU A 174 8.09 14.58 0.33
CA LEU A 174 9.17 14.58 -0.66
C LEU A 174 9.15 13.38 -1.61
N ILE A 175 8.65 12.23 -1.16
CA ILE A 175 8.50 11.05 -2.01
C ILE A 175 7.34 11.23 -3.01
N HIS A 176 6.33 12.02 -2.66
CA HIS A 176 5.16 12.27 -3.50
C HIS A 176 5.32 13.45 -4.48
N ILE A 177 6.27 14.33 -4.24
CA ILE A 177 6.62 15.45 -5.12
C ILE A 177 7.47 14.98 -6.29
#